data_1367e04c473c284577c3780a6582b817
#
_entry.id   1367e04c473c284577c3780a6582b817
#
_cell.length_a   1.000
_cell.length_b   1.000
_cell.length_c   1.000
_cell.angle_alpha   90.00
_cell.angle_beta   90.00
_cell.angle_gamma   90.00
#
_symmetry.space_group_name_H-M   'P 1'
#
loop_
_entity.id
_entity.type
_entity.pdbx_description
1 polymer ?
#
loop_
_entity_poly.entity_id
_entity_poly.type
_entity_poly.pdbx_seq_one_letter_code
_entity_poly.pdbx_strand_id
1 'polypeptide(L)'
;MSGRQGRSQHGGGGARYPRALRVNQVLRQVVAEELERLADADERLRLLTVTSVDTAADLRTATVYVGTLDSDAADALEERRAQLQRHVGREVRLKRTPRLQFAADPAVSAGARVEEVLRRLNQAGAPAEPPTP
;
A
#
# COMPACT_ATOMS: atom_id res chain seq x y z
N MET A 1 16.51 24.70 -11.34
CA MET A 1 15.84 24.70 -11.37
C MET A 1 15.41 24.68 -11.42
N SER A 2 16.00 24.38 -11.33
CA SER A 2 15.34 24.26 -11.33
C SER A 2 15.04 23.98 -11.49
N GLY A 3 15.21 23.36 -11.37
CA GLY A 3 14.52 23.03 -11.59
C GLY A 3 14.36 22.84 -11.75
N ARG A 4 14.34 22.40 -11.82
CA ARG A 4 13.80 22.30 -12.05
C ARG A 4 13.30 22.08 -12.32
N GLN A 5 13.39 21.86 -12.47
CA GLN A 5 12.69 21.81 -12.72
C GLN A 5 12.13 21.46 -12.88
N GLY A 6 12.29 21.19 -13.05
CA GLY A 6 11.42 20.88 -13.18
C GLY A 6 11.07 20.66 -13.29
N ARG A 7 10.67 20.24 -13.57
CA ARG A 7 10.04 20.21 -13.58
C ARG A 7 9.24 20.09 -13.69
N SER A 8 9.18 19.84 -13.65
CA SER A 8 8.28 19.83 -13.70
C SER A 8 7.76 19.57 -13.94
N GLN A 9 7.40 19.24 -14.16
CA GLN A 9 6.72 19.06 -14.26
C GLN A 9 6.07 18.67 -14.23
N HIS A 10 5.85 18.34 -14.31
CA HIS A 10 5.09 18.09 -14.08
C HIS A 10 4.47 18.01 -13.62
N GLY A 11 4.47 17.77 -13.65
CA GLY A 11 3.92 17.74 -13.01
C GLY A 11 3.64 17.99 -12.59
N GLY A 12 3.56 17.87 -12.51
CA GLY A 12 3.38 18.14 -11.77
C GLY A 12 3.82 18.62 -11.47
N GLY A 13 3.98 18.82 -11.54
CA GLY A 13 4.59 19.66 -11.18
C GLY A 13 5.60 19.73 -10.54
N GLY A 14 6.42 20.28 -10.47
CA GLY A 14 7.65 20.31 -9.89
C GLY A 14 7.67 20.37 -8.37
N ALA A 15 7.46 21.52 -7.78
CA ALA A 15 7.63 21.70 -6.35
C ALA A 15 6.67 20.85 -5.51
N ARG A 16 5.46 20.64 -6.01
CA ARG A 16 4.48 19.84 -5.29
C ARG A 16 4.81 18.36 -5.30
N TYR A 17 5.45 17.91 -6.37
CA TYR A 17 5.77 16.51 -6.51
C TYR A 17 6.75 16.01 -5.44
N PRO A 18 7.86 16.70 -5.19
CA PRO A 18 8.75 16.28 -4.09
C PRO A 18 8.07 16.29 -2.73
N ARG A 19 7.17 17.24 -2.51
CA ARG A 19 6.45 17.29 -1.24
C ARG A 19 5.53 16.10 -1.08
N ALA A 20 4.79 15.73 -2.13
CA ALA A 20 3.92 14.58 -2.09
C ALA A 20 4.70 13.30 -1.86
N LEU A 21 5.87 13.17 -2.49
CA LEU A 21 6.70 12.00 -2.29
C LEU A 21 7.17 11.87 -0.85
N ARG A 22 7.55 12.99 -0.23
CA ARG A 22 7.99 12.96 1.16
C ARG A 22 6.85 12.59 2.09
N VAL A 23 5.66 13.13 1.83
CA VAL A 23 4.48 12.78 2.62
C VAL A 23 4.19 11.29 2.49
N ASN A 24 4.26 10.75 1.28
CA ASN A 24 4.02 9.34 1.05
C ASN A 24 4.99 8.47 1.85
N GLN A 25 6.27 8.85 1.88
CA GLN A 25 7.27 8.08 2.61
C GLN A 25 7.04 8.12 4.10
N VAL A 26 6.73 9.30 4.65
CA VAL A 26 6.45 9.43 6.08
C VAL A 26 5.20 8.64 6.45
N LEU A 27 4.14 8.75 5.65
CA LEU A 27 2.91 8.02 5.93
C LEU A 27 3.14 6.52 5.87
N ARG A 28 3.91 6.04 4.88
CA ARG A 28 4.20 4.62 4.78
C ARG A 28 4.86 4.10 6.03
N GLN A 29 5.86 4.83 6.51
CA GLN A 29 6.59 4.41 7.69
C GLN A 29 5.70 4.43 8.94
N VAL A 30 4.95 5.51 9.13
CA VAL A 30 4.11 5.66 10.32
C VAL A 30 3.02 4.60 10.36
N VAL A 31 2.36 4.36 9.21
CA VAL A 31 1.30 3.36 9.14
C VAL A 31 1.87 1.96 9.33
N ALA A 32 3.02 1.68 8.71
CA ALA A 32 3.65 0.35 8.85
C ALA A 32 4.00 0.06 10.29
N GLU A 33 4.57 1.02 11.00
CA GLU A 33 4.95 0.85 12.40
C GLU A 33 3.73 0.59 13.27
N GLU A 34 2.66 1.34 13.04
CA GLU A 34 1.45 1.16 13.84
C GLU A 34 0.78 -0.18 13.56
N LEU A 35 0.77 -0.61 12.29
CA LEU A 35 0.21 -1.91 11.95
C LEU A 35 1.01 -3.04 12.58
N GLU A 36 2.35 -2.92 12.62
CA GLU A 36 3.18 -3.89 13.32
C GLU A 36 2.79 -4.01 14.78
N ARG A 37 2.59 -2.86 15.41
CA ARG A 37 2.21 -2.83 16.82
C ARG A 37 0.82 -3.46 17.03
N LEU A 38 -0.11 -3.14 16.15
CA LEU A 38 -1.47 -3.68 16.24
C LEU A 38 -1.50 -5.18 15.97
N ALA A 39 -0.57 -5.68 15.16
CA ALA A 39 -0.51 -7.11 14.85
C ALA A 39 -0.20 -7.95 16.09
N ASP A 40 0.42 -7.36 17.10
CA ASP A 40 0.67 -8.08 18.35
C ASP A 40 -0.63 -8.46 19.05
N ALA A 41 -1.69 -7.66 18.86
CA ALA A 41 -2.97 -7.90 19.49
C ALA A 41 -4.02 -8.45 18.53
N ASP A 42 -3.74 -8.44 17.23
CA ASP A 42 -4.73 -8.84 16.22
C ASP A 42 -4.05 -9.68 15.15
N GLU A 43 -4.26 -11.00 15.23
CA GLU A 43 -3.63 -11.94 14.30
C GLU A 43 -3.98 -11.67 12.85
N ARG A 44 -5.14 -11.08 12.59
CA ARG A 44 -5.58 -10.82 11.22
C ARG A 44 -4.64 -9.85 10.51
N LEU A 45 -3.85 -9.09 11.27
CA LEU A 45 -2.91 -8.11 10.71
C LEU A 45 -1.48 -8.64 10.59
N ARG A 46 -1.24 -9.87 11.01
CA ARG A 46 0.11 -10.40 11.14
C ARG A 46 0.91 -10.47 9.85
N LEU A 47 0.26 -10.87 8.76
CA LEU A 47 0.93 -11.03 7.49
C LEU A 47 0.78 -9.83 6.58
N LEU A 48 0.13 -8.80 7.09
CA LEU A 48 -0.13 -7.59 6.31
C LEU A 48 1.13 -6.76 6.21
N THR A 49 1.50 -6.37 5.01
CA THR A 49 2.68 -5.57 4.77
C THR A 49 2.30 -4.32 3.99
N VAL A 50 2.68 -3.16 4.51
CA VAL A 50 2.48 -1.91 3.76
C VAL A 50 3.56 -1.82 2.69
N THR A 51 3.14 -1.79 1.44
CA THR A 51 4.09 -1.74 0.33
C THR A 51 4.31 -0.31 -0.15
N SER A 52 3.29 0.52 -0.16
CA SER A 52 3.43 1.91 -0.55
C SER A 52 2.22 2.72 -0.10
N VAL A 53 2.36 4.03 -0.16
CA VAL A 53 1.27 4.97 0.09
C VAL A 53 1.24 5.96 -1.05
N ASP A 54 0.05 6.27 -1.53
CA ASP A 54 -0.13 7.25 -2.59
C ASP A 54 -1.14 8.29 -2.10
N THR A 55 -0.64 9.49 -1.83
CA THR A 55 -1.46 10.59 -1.35
C THR A 55 -1.98 11.39 -2.54
N ALA A 56 -3.27 11.68 -2.53
CA ALA A 56 -3.86 12.50 -3.58
C ALA A 56 -3.22 13.89 -3.61
N ALA A 57 -3.27 14.53 -4.78
CA ALA A 57 -2.62 15.83 -4.97
C ALA A 57 -3.13 16.89 -3.99
N ASP A 58 -4.40 16.82 -3.61
CA ASP A 58 -4.98 17.77 -2.65
C ASP A 58 -4.71 17.39 -1.20
N LEU A 59 -4.01 16.30 -0.96
CA LEU A 59 -3.63 15.79 0.37
C LEU A 59 -4.84 15.43 1.25
N ARG A 60 -5.99 15.19 0.66
CA ARG A 60 -7.19 14.86 1.43
C ARG A 60 -7.38 13.38 1.66
N THR A 61 -6.85 12.56 0.75
CA THR A 61 -6.91 11.11 0.89
C THR A 61 -5.55 10.52 0.64
N ALA A 62 -5.27 9.41 1.29
CA ALA A 62 -4.04 8.65 1.07
C ALA A 62 -4.43 7.18 0.96
N THR A 63 -4.03 6.56 -0.13
CA THR A 63 -4.27 5.14 -0.34
C THR A 63 -3.06 4.37 0.16
N VAL A 64 -3.30 3.50 1.13
CA VAL A 64 -2.26 2.63 1.69
C VAL A 64 -2.37 1.29 0.98
N TYR A 65 -1.34 0.96 0.21
CA TYR A 65 -1.31 -0.32 -0.51
C TYR A 65 -0.65 -1.37 0.36
N VAL A 66 -1.28 -2.52 0.45
CA VAL A 66 -0.80 -3.60 1.30
C VAL A 66 -0.73 -4.90 0.51
N GLY A 67 0.22 -5.73 0.89
CA GLY A 67 0.27 -7.09 0.38
C GLY A 67 -0.54 -7.99 1.30
N THR A 68 -0.98 -9.12 0.77
CA THR A 68 -1.70 -10.14 1.55
C THR A 68 -2.97 -9.58 2.22
N LEU A 69 -3.77 -8.90 1.43
CA LEU A 69 -5.03 -8.33 1.93
C LEU A 69 -6.16 -9.33 1.67
N ASP A 70 -6.43 -10.18 2.66
CA ASP A 70 -7.58 -11.07 2.61
C ASP A 70 -8.76 -10.41 3.32
N SER A 71 -9.90 -11.10 3.36
CA SER A 71 -11.11 -10.51 3.94
C SER A 71 -10.96 -10.25 5.44
N ASP A 72 -10.25 -11.11 6.16
CA ASP A 72 -10.04 -10.91 7.59
C ASP A 72 -9.17 -9.68 7.85
N ALA A 73 -8.12 -9.51 7.06
CA ALA A 73 -7.26 -8.33 7.18
C ALA A 73 -8.03 -7.07 6.82
N ALA A 74 -8.85 -7.14 5.78
CA ALA A 74 -9.66 -5.98 5.39
C ALA A 74 -10.62 -5.58 6.50
N ASP A 75 -11.26 -6.55 7.15
CA ASP A 75 -12.14 -6.28 8.28
C ASP A 75 -11.37 -5.67 9.44
N ALA A 76 -10.19 -6.20 9.72
CA ALA A 76 -9.36 -5.68 10.81
C ALA A 76 -8.95 -4.24 10.56
N LEU A 77 -8.57 -3.92 9.33
CA LEU A 77 -8.20 -2.56 8.97
C LEU A 77 -9.37 -1.60 9.11
N GLU A 78 -10.55 -2.05 8.71
CA GLU A 78 -11.74 -1.22 8.83
C GLU A 78 -12.08 -0.94 10.28
N GLU A 79 -11.98 -1.97 11.14
CA GLU A 79 -12.23 -1.82 12.57
C GLU A 79 -11.22 -0.89 13.22
N ARG A 80 -9.99 -0.86 12.72
CA ARG A 80 -8.92 -0.08 13.30
C ARG A 80 -8.66 1.24 12.58
N ARG A 81 -9.47 1.56 11.60
CA ARG A 81 -9.27 2.76 10.79
C ARG A 81 -9.18 4.02 11.67
N ALA A 82 -10.11 4.17 12.60
CA ALA A 82 -10.13 5.37 13.44
C ALA A 82 -8.85 5.48 14.28
N GLN A 83 -8.38 4.35 14.79
CA GLN A 83 -7.15 4.32 15.58
C GLN A 83 -5.94 4.68 14.72
N LEU A 84 -5.84 4.11 13.53
CA LEU A 84 -4.78 4.44 12.59
C LEU A 84 -4.83 5.91 12.19
N GLN A 85 -6.02 6.41 11.96
CA GLN A 85 -6.23 7.80 11.58
C GLN A 85 -5.73 8.74 12.67
N ARG A 86 -6.05 8.44 13.92
CA ARG A 86 -5.59 9.25 15.05
C ARG A 86 -4.08 9.18 15.21
N HIS A 87 -3.53 7.98 15.03
CA HIS A 87 -2.08 7.81 15.17
C HIS A 87 -1.34 8.64 14.12
N VAL A 88 -1.79 8.58 12.88
CA VAL A 88 -1.19 9.37 11.81
C VAL A 88 -1.31 10.86 12.13
N GLY A 89 -2.47 11.28 12.63
CA GLY A 89 -2.68 12.67 12.98
C GLY A 89 -1.73 13.18 14.06
N ARG A 90 -1.32 12.30 14.97
CA ARG A 90 -0.37 12.67 16.01
C ARG A 90 1.07 12.66 15.51
N GLU A 91 1.41 11.72 14.62
CA GLU A 91 2.79 11.52 14.23
C GLU A 91 3.22 12.32 13.02
N VAL A 92 2.28 12.70 12.17
CA VAL A 92 2.60 13.38 10.92
C VAL A 92 2.06 14.80 11.00
N ARG A 93 2.95 15.77 10.82
CA ARG A 93 2.57 17.17 10.93
C ARG A 93 2.09 17.70 9.59
N LEU A 94 0.80 17.59 9.39
CA LEU A 94 0.15 18.13 8.21
C LEU A 94 -0.98 19.04 8.65
N LYS A 95 -1.28 20.01 7.81
CA LYS A 95 -2.37 20.93 8.08
C LYS A 95 -3.68 20.18 8.28
N ARG A 96 -3.85 19.11 7.50
CA ARG A 96 -5.01 18.24 7.58
C ARG A 96 -4.52 16.81 7.39
N THR A 97 -4.97 15.91 8.25
CA THR A 97 -4.60 14.51 8.13
C THR A 97 -5.38 13.88 6.98
N PRO A 98 -4.69 13.29 6.00
CA PRO A 98 -5.41 12.63 4.91
C PRO A 98 -6.25 11.47 5.43
N ARG A 99 -7.39 11.26 4.80
CA ARG A 99 -8.21 10.10 5.12
C ARG A 99 -7.54 8.87 4.54
N LEU A 100 -7.30 7.88 5.38
CA LEU A 100 -6.64 6.66 4.96
C LEU A 100 -7.62 5.72 4.27
N GLN A 101 -7.20 5.16 3.15
CA GLN A 101 -7.91 4.12 2.45
C GLN A 101 -6.94 2.97 2.24
N PHE A 102 -7.44 1.75 2.28
CA PHE A 102 -6.58 0.57 2.14
C PHE A 102 -6.95 -0.18 0.88
N ALA A 103 -5.95 -0.64 0.16
CA ALA A 103 -6.15 -1.38 -1.07
C ALA A 103 -5.05 -2.41 -1.23
N ALA A 104 -5.38 -3.50 -1.91
CA ALA A 104 -4.37 -4.50 -2.25
C ALA A 104 -3.39 -3.89 -3.25
N ASP A 105 -2.11 -4.17 -3.06
CA ASP A 105 -1.09 -3.70 -4.00
C ASP A 105 -1.24 -4.46 -5.31
N PRO A 106 -1.52 -3.77 -6.42
CA PRO A 106 -1.70 -4.47 -7.71
C PRO A 106 -0.49 -5.28 -8.11
N ALA A 107 0.72 -4.81 -7.81
CA ALA A 107 1.94 -5.54 -8.19
C ALA A 107 2.04 -6.84 -7.42
N VAL A 108 1.73 -6.83 -6.13
CA VAL A 108 1.77 -8.04 -5.32
C VAL A 108 0.66 -9.00 -5.74
N SER A 109 -0.54 -8.47 -5.95
CA SER A 109 -1.68 -9.28 -6.37
C SER A 109 -1.44 -9.92 -7.73
N ALA A 110 -0.86 -9.17 -8.67
CA ALA A 110 -0.54 -9.71 -9.99
C ALA A 110 0.52 -10.80 -9.89
N GLY A 111 1.54 -10.60 -9.06
CA GLY A 111 2.57 -11.60 -8.85
C GLY A 111 2.01 -12.87 -8.26
N ALA A 112 1.16 -12.77 -7.27
CA ALA A 112 0.52 -13.92 -6.66
C ALA A 112 -0.34 -14.68 -7.67
N ARG A 113 -1.05 -13.95 -8.52
CA ARG A 113 -1.89 -14.54 -9.54
C ARG A 113 -1.05 -15.30 -10.57
N VAL A 114 0.05 -14.71 -10.97
CA VAL A 114 0.96 -15.37 -11.92
C VAL A 114 1.52 -16.65 -11.32
N GLU A 115 1.95 -16.60 -10.07
CA GLU A 115 2.45 -17.78 -9.38
C GLU A 115 1.38 -18.87 -9.29
N GLU A 116 0.15 -18.48 -9.03
CA GLU A 116 -0.94 -19.44 -8.96
C GLU A 116 -1.17 -20.11 -10.30
N VAL A 117 -1.15 -19.35 -11.38
CA VAL A 117 -1.30 -19.89 -12.72
C VAL A 117 -0.17 -20.85 -13.04
N LEU A 118 1.07 -20.46 -12.73
CA LEU A 118 2.23 -21.32 -12.98
C LEU A 118 2.15 -22.62 -12.19
N ARG A 119 1.71 -22.55 -10.95
CA ARG A 119 1.56 -23.74 -10.12
C ARG A 119 0.53 -24.69 -10.72
N ARG A 120 -0.59 -24.17 -11.18
CA ARG A 120 -1.62 -24.97 -11.81
C ARG A 120 -1.11 -25.63 -13.09
N LEU A 121 -0.37 -24.89 -13.88
CA LEU A 121 0.20 -25.43 -15.10
C LEU A 121 1.17 -26.57 -14.79
N ASN A 122 1.99 -26.39 -13.78
CA ASN A 122 2.92 -27.44 -13.38
C ASN A 122 2.20 -28.69 -12.91
N GLN A 123 1.12 -28.52 -12.18
CA GLN A 123 0.36 -29.65 -11.68
C GLN A 123 -0.43 -30.35 -12.78
N ALA A 124 -1.00 -29.59 -13.69
CA ALA A 124 -1.83 -30.15 -14.74
C ALA A 124 -1.01 -30.61 -15.92
N GLY A 125 0.04 -29.90 -16.23
CA GLY A 125 0.83 -30.20 -17.40
C GLY A 125 2.01 -31.09 -17.17
N ALA A 126 2.47 -31.12 -15.95
CA ALA A 126 3.66 -31.91 -15.63
C ALA A 126 3.51 -33.36 -16.01
N PRO A 127 2.39 -33.91 -15.82
CA PRO A 127 2.22 -35.26 -16.27
C PRO A 127 2.06 -35.25 -17.75
N ALA A 128 1.96 -34.41 -18.23
CA ALA A 128 1.73 -34.34 -19.43
C ALA A 128 2.43 -33.41 -20.20
N GLU A 129 2.24 -33.38 -19.82
CA GLU A 129 2.41 -32.78 -20.35
C GLU A 129 2.55 -32.59 -21.10
N PRO A 130 2.62 -33.04 -21.39
CA PRO A 130 2.57 -32.82 -21.99
C PRO A 130 2.07 -32.63 -22.76
N PRO A 131 1.72 -32.75 -22.87
CA PRO A 131 1.14 -32.60 -23.45
C PRO A 131 0.94 -32.23 -24.19
N THR A 132 0.96 -32.41 -24.20
CA THR A 132 0.79 -32.06 -24.66
C THR A 132 0.79 -31.84 -25.46
N PRO A 133 0.83 -31.90 -25.69
CA PRO A 133 0.87 -31.54 -26.53
C PRO A 133 0.55 -31.28 -27.09
#